data_f68e4c75c80612bfecd642fecf2828c5
#
_entry.id   f68e4c75c80612bfecd642fecf2828c5
#
_cell.length_a   1.000
_cell.length_b   1.000
_cell.length_c   1.000
_cell.angle_alpha   90.00
_cell.angle_beta   90.00
_cell.angle_gamma   90.00
#
_symmetry.space_group_name_H-M   'P 1'
#
loop_
_entity.id
_entity.type
_entity.pdbx_description
1 polymer ?
#
loop_
_entity_poly.entity_id
_entity_poly.type
_entity_poly.pdbx_seq_one_letter_code
_entity_poly.pdbx_strand_id
1 'polypeptide(L)'
;MAITSPLPLFVLGSGTDPDTERGVECPGELPPASDPGLVERARRAKEKLGDRVFILGHHYQRDEVIQFADVTGDSFKLARDAAARPGAEYIVFCGVHFMAESADILTGPDQRVILPDLAAGCSMADMARLAQVEDAWDVLADAGVAEKTVPVTYMNSSADIKAFCGRNGGVVCTSSNAKRVLEWAYQQGEKVFFLPDQHLGRNTAVLQLGYELDDCVVYDPRQPNGGLTRQQLRDAKVILWRGHCSVHGRFTPEAVDEARARIPGVQVLVHPECQHEVVLKADLIGSTEFIIQTIEAAEPGTKWVIGTELNLVQRLAKNHPELEISFLERIVCYCATMNRIDLPHLVQSLENLVEGRVVNQIEVDPDTERSAKQALQRMLDLPGDSARD
;
A
#
# COMPACT_ATOMS: atom_id res chain seq x y z
N MET A 1 -17.53 -1.97 -43.88
CA MET A 1 -16.62 -1.00 -43.25
C MET A 1 -16.78 -1.15 -41.74
N ALA A 2 -15.91 -1.91 -41.12
CA ALA A 2 -15.95 -2.13 -39.67
C ALA A 2 -14.92 -1.15 -39.06
N ILE A 3 -15.40 -0.21 -38.28
CA ILE A 3 -14.57 0.65 -37.47
C ILE A 3 -14.33 -0.10 -36.16
N THR A 4 -13.21 -0.76 -36.07
CA THR A 4 -12.69 -1.34 -34.83
C THR A 4 -11.62 -0.42 -34.27
N SER A 5 -12.02 0.71 -33.71
CA SER A 5 -11.20 1.34 -32.69
C SER A 5 -11.49 0.60 -31.37
N PRO A 6 -10.49 0.01 -30.73
CA PRO A 6 -10.70 -0.47 -29.36
C PRO A 6 -11.07 0.74 -28.51
N LEU A 7 -12.22 0.67 -27.86
CA LEU A 7 -12.55 1.63 -26.81
C LEU A 7 -11.44 1.58 -25.77
N PRO A 8 -10.86 2.72 -25.37
CA PRO A 8 -9.90 2.72 -24.28
C PRO A 8 -10.62 2.15 -23.05
N LEU A 9 -10.06 1.09 -22.49
CA LEU A 9 -10.48 0.60 -21.18
C LEU A 9 -10.15 1.71 -20.19
N PHE A 10 -11.15 2.49 -19.81
CA PHE A 10 -11.01 3.35 -18.65
C PHE A 10 -10.84 2.44 -17.44
N VAL A 11 -9.69 2.48 -16.81
CA VAL A 11 -9.49 1.91 -15.47
C VAL A 11 -10.34 2.76 -14.53
N LEU A 12 -11.53 2.27 -14.19
CA LEU A 12 -12.40 2.89 -13.21
C LEU A 12 -11.70 2.79 -11.85
N GLY A 13 -11.24 3.90 -11.34
CA GLY A 13 -10.70 3.93 -9.98
C GLY A 13 -9.73 5.02 -9.63
N SER A 14 -9.10 5.63 -10.58
CA SER A 14 -8.24 6.75 -10.31
C SER A 14 -9.01 8.04 -10.58
N GLY A 15 -9.33 8.77 -9.56
CA GLY A 15 -9.86 10.13 -9.67
C GLY A 15 -8.74 11.14 -9.85
N THR A 16 -7.68 10.76 -10.50
CA THR A 16 -6.43 11.46 -10.56
C THR A 16 -6.33 12.35 -11.79
N ASP A 17 -5.39 13.24 -11.71
CA ASP A 17 -5.00 14.11 -12.79
C ASP A 17 -4.73 13.28 -14.05
N PRO A 18 -5.39 13.61 -15.19
CA PRO A 18 -5.17 12.91 -16.45
C PRO A 18 -3.70 12.84 -16.88
N ASP A 19 -2.84 13.69 -16.36
CA ASP A 19 -1.44 13.74 -16.71
C ASP A 19 -0.58 12.72 -15.92
N THR A 20 -1.04 12.24 -14.76
CA THR A 20 -0.32 11.23 -13.96
C THR A 20 -0.74 9.78 -14.27
N GLU A 21 -1.89 9.59 -14.91
CA GLU A 21 -2.41 8.25 -15.25
C GLU A 21 -2.22 7.85 -16.72
N ARG A 22 -1.99 8.81 -17.57
CA ARG A 22 -1.61 8.51 -18.95
C ARG A 22 -0.23 7.91 -18.87
N GLY A 23 -0.21 6.59 -19.03
CA GLY A 23 0.96 5.77 -18.95
C GLY A 23 2.18 6.55 -19.45
N VAL A 24 3.05 6.86 -18.53
CA VAL A 24 4.38 7.31 -18.90
C VAL A 24 4.91 6.18 -19.76
N GLU A 25 5.09 6.45 -21.05
CA GLU A 25 5.60 5.43 -21.95
C GLU A 25 6.94 4.94 -21.40
N CYS A 26 7.03 3.66 -21.17
CA CYS A 26 8.31 3.07 -20.79
C CYS A 26 9.30 3.38 -21.91
N PRO A 27 10.46 4.01 -21.61
CA PRO A 27 11.44 4.34 -22.64
C PRO A 27 11.91 3.08 -23.36
N GLY A 28 11.76 3.05 -24.68
CA GLY A 28 12.12 1.90 -25.53
C GLY A 28 11.00 0.88 -25.71
N GLU A 29 11.30 -0.19 -26.45
CA GLU A 29 10.33 -1.25 -26.75
C GLU A 29 10.28 -2.28 -25.64
N LEU A 30 9.07 -2.60 -25.17
CA LEU A 30 8.84 -3.74 -24.30
C LEU A 30 8.96 -5.05 -25.09
N PRO A 31 9.62 -6.07 -24.54
CA PRO A 31 9.57 -7.39 -25.14
C PRO A 31 8.11 -7.91 -25.09
N PRO A 32 7.67 -8.66 -26.12
CA PRO A 32 6.32 -9.20 -26.14
C PRO A 32 6.10 -10.17 -24.97
N ALA A 33 4.95 -10.08 -24.32
CA ALA A 33 4.59 -10.96 -23.19
C ALA A 33 4.54 -12.46 -23.60
N SER A 34 4.41 -12.75 -24.89
CA SER A 34 4.45 -14.11 -25.44
C SER A 34 5.86 -14.66 -25.67
N ASP A 35 6.92 -13.87 -25.45
CA ASP A 35 8.31 -14.35 -25.58
C ASP A 35 8.61 -15.41 -24.51
N PRO A 36 8.85 -16.67 -24.89
CA PRO A 36 9.14 -17.74 -23.93
C PRO A 36 10.51 -17.58 -23.25
N GLY A 37 11.34 -16.68 -23.72
CA GLY A 37 12.69 -16.42 -23.21
C GLY A 37 12.75 -15.42 -22.07
N LEU A 38 11.65 -14.77 -21.68
CA LEU A 38 11.66 -13.67 -20.70
C LEU A 38 12.27 -14.06 -19.36
N VAL A 39 11.94 -15.24 -18.83
CA VAL A 39 12.48 -15.73 -17.54
C VAL A 39 13.99 -15.84 -17.60
N GLU A 40 14.51 -16.39 -18.69
CA GLU A 40 15.95 -16.56 -18.88
C GLU A 40 16.65 -15.22 -19.14
N ARG A 41 16.02 -14.31 -19.85
CA ARG A 41 16.52 -12.94 -20.08
C ARG A 41 16.64 -12.19 -18.76
N ALA A 42 15.59 -12.21 -17.90
CA ALA A 42 15.63 -11.60 -16.58
C ALA A 42 16.76 -12.17 -15.71
N ARG A 43 16.91 -13.50 -15.71
CA ARG A 43 17.97 -14.16 -14.93
C ARG A 43 19.37 -13.73 -15.39
N ARG A 44 19.64 -13.74 -16.70
CA ARG A 44 20.92 -13.31 -17.24
C ARG A 44 21.22 -11.83 -16.98
N ALA A 45 20.22 -10.97 -17.08
CA ALA A 45 20.39 -9.56 -16.80
C ALA A 45 20.72 -9.33 -15.31
N LYS A 46 19.98 -10.00 -14.40
CA LYS A 46 20.27 -9.96 -12.97
C LYS A 46 21.68 -10.49 -12.66
N GLU A 47 22.08 -11.60 -13.23
CA GLU A 47 23.44 -12.17 -13.07
C GLU A 47 24.53 -11.21 -13.54
N LYS A 48 24.34 -10.52 -14.67
CA LYS A 48 25.29 -9.53 -15.18
C LYS A 48 25.40 -8.29 -14.30
N LEU A 49 24.30 -7.86 -13.69
CA LEU A 49 24.28 -6.75 -12.75
C LEU A 49 24.93 -7.13 -11.40
N GLY A 50 24.79 -8.39 -10.99
CA GLY A 50 25.35 -8.90 -9.73
C GLY A 50 24.94 -8.06 -8.54
N ASP A 51 25.90 -7.72 -7.67
CA ASP A 51 25.64 -6.96 -6.43
C ASP A 51 25.24 -5.49 -6.68
N ARG A 52 25.32 -5.01 -7.93
CA ARG A 52 24.88 -3.66 -8.29
C ARG A 52 23.37 -3.50 -8.28
N VAL A 53 22.60 -4.58 -8.42
CA VAL A 53 21.15 -4.57 -8.40
C VAL A 53 20.62 -5.28 -7.17
N PHE A 54 19.60 -4.69 -6.56
CA PHE A 54 18.83 -5.31 -5.49
C PHE A 54 17.34 -5.22 -5.83
N ILE A 55 16.70 -6.38 -6.01
CA ILE A 55 15.32 -6.47 -6.46
C ILE A 55 14.42 -6.72 -5.24
N LEU A 56 13.50 -5.80 -5.01
CA LEU A 56 12.49 -5.85 -3.96
C LEU A 56 11.15 -6.28 -4.53
N GLY A 57 10.51 -7.28 -3.93
CA GLY A 57 9.22 -7.81 -4.37
C GLY A 57 8.14 -7.67 -3.29
N HIS A 58 7.10 -6.89 -3.57
CA HIS A 58 5.96 -6.84 -2.67
C HIS A 58 5.17 -8.15 -2.68
N HIS A 59 4.63 -8.58 -1.55
CA HIS A 59 3.86 -9.82 -1.42
C HIS A 59 2.67 -9.96 -2.39
N TYR A 60 2.14 -8.85 -2.90
CA TYR A 60 1.03 -8.84 -3.86
C TYR A 60 1.46 -8.97 -5.32
N GLN A 61 2.77 -9.10 -5.59
CA GLN A 61 3.26 -9.33 -6.93
C GLN A 61 2.96 -10.73 -7.44
N ARG A 62 2.90 -10.87 -8.77
CA ARG A 62 2.76 -12.16 -9.46
C ARG A 62 3.97 -13.06 -9.20
N ASP A 63 3.75 -14.36 -9.16
CA ASP A 63 4.84 -15.35 -8.97
C ASP A 63 5.92 -15.24 -10.04
N GLU A 64 5.54 -14.88 -11.27
CA GLU A 64 6.48 -14.71 -12.41
C GLU A 64 7.47 -13.55 -12.21
N VAL A 65 7.12 -12.55 -11.40
CA VAL A 65 7.98 -11.41 -11.07
C VAL A 65 8.71 -11.64 -9.75
N ILE A 66 7.97 -12.08 -8.72
CA ILE A 66 8.52 -12.20 -7.36
C ILE A 66 9.63 -13.25 -7.26
N GLN A 67 9.68 -14.23 -8.17
CA GLN A 67 10.77 -15.21 -8.23
C GLN A 67 12.15 -14.59 -8.44
N PHE A 68 12.23 -13.33 -8.91
CA PHE A 68 13.49 -12.60 -9.11
C PHE A 68 13.84 -11.70 -7.93
N ALA A 69 12.94 -11.51 -6.98
CA ALA A 69 13.19 -10.67 -5.81
C ALA A 69 14.30 -11.25 -4.94
N ASP A 70 15.18 -10.39 -4.45
CA ASP A 70 16.19 -10.74 -3.46
C ASP A 70 15.59 -10.77 -2.05
N VAL A 71 14.57 -9.93 -1.83
CA VAL A 71 13.78 -9.88 -0.61
C VAL A 71 12.31 -9.66 -0.96
N THR A 72 11.43 -10.33 -0.22
CA THR A 72 9.99 -10.10 -0.27
C THR A 72 9.51 -9.50 1.05
N GLY A 73 8.47 -8.68 0.98
CA GLY A 73 7.94 -8.01 2.15
C GLY A 73 6.71 -7.16 1.87
N ASP A 74 6.23 -6.51 2.92
CA ASP A 74 5.31 -5.41 2.83
C ASP A 74 6.04 -4.10 2.47
N SER A 75 5.27 -3.02 2.26
CA SER A 75 5.82 -1.73 1.84
C SER A 75 6.90 -1.18 2.76
N PHE A 76 6.74 -1.36 4.08
CA PHE A 76 7.65 -0.84 5.08
C PHE A 76 8.95 -1.64 5.17
N LYS A 77 8.81 -2.96 5.25
CA LYS A 77 9.96 -3.87 5.27
C LYS A 77 10.85 -3.64 4.05
N LEU A 78 10.24 -3.56 2.87
CA LEU A 78 10.98 -3.36 1.61
C LEU A 78 11.71 -2.02 1.55
N ALA A 79 11.10 -0.93 2.01
CA ALA A 79 11.75 0.39 2.05
C ALA A 79 12.95 0.39 3.03
N ARG A 80 12.81 -0.26 4.18
CA ARG A 80 13.90 -0.45 5.16
C ARG A 80 15.02 -1.32 4.60
N ASP A 81 14.67 -2.42 3.93
CA ASP A 81 15.65 -3.33 3.34
C ASP A 81 16.42 -2.65 2.19
N ALA A 82 15.78 -1.75 1.41
CA ALA A 82 16.46 -0.91 0.44
C ALA A 82 17.53 -0.03 1.10
N ALA A 83 17.17 0.68 2.17
CA ALA A 83 18.08 1.54 2.92
C ALA A 83 19.25 0.77 3.57
N ALA A 84 19.03 -0.51 3.93
CA ALA A 84 20.04 -1.37 4.53
C ALA A 84 21.06 -1.96 3.52
N ARG A 85 20.93 -1.64 2.21
CA ARG A 85 21.80 -2.15 1.14
C ARG A 85 22.55 -1.03 0.41
N PRO A 86 23.39 -0.24 1.10
CA PRO A 86 24.05 0.93 0.50
C PRO A 86 25.02 0.57 -0.63
N GLY A 87 25.40 -0.69 -0.78
CA GLY A 87 26.26 -1.16 -1.87
C GLY A 87 25.54 -1.43 -3.20
N ALA A 88 24.21 -1.46 -3.20
CA ALA A 88 23.44 -1.64 -4.43
C ALA A 88 23.27 -0.29 -5.13
N GLU A 89 23.72 -0.20 -6.38
CA GLU A 89 23.56 1.00 -7.23
C GLU A 89 22.10 1.17 -7.67
N TYR A 90 21.43 0.05 -7.96
CA TYR A 90 20.07 0.02 -8.46
C TYR A 90 19.16 -0.76 -7.50
N ILE A 91 18.10 -0.11 -7.07
CA ILE A 91 17.01 -0.73 -6.30
C ILE A 91 15.82 -0.91 -7.26
N VAL A 92 15.60 -2.11 -7.76
CA VAL A 92 14.44 -2.40 -8.62
C VAL A 92 13.26 -2.76 -7.73
N PHE A 93 12.26 -1.89 -7.69
CA PHE A 93 11.12 -2.04 -6.79
C PHE A 93 9.92 -2.65 -7.53
N CYS A 94 9.70 -3.96 -7.38
CA CYS A 94 8.51 -4.65 -7.90
C CYS A 94 7.34 -4.46 -6.91
N GLY A 95 6.73 -3.28 -6.98
CA GLY A 95 5.64 -2.81 -6.14
C GLY A 95 4.83 -1.74 -6.86
N VAL A 96 4.46 -0.66 -6.17
CA VAL A 96 3.76 0.49 -6.76
C VAL A 96 4.45 1.80 -6.38
N HIS A 97 4.07 2.89 -7.04
CA HIS A 97 4.78 4.17 -7.05
C HIS A 97 5.12 4.69 -5.65
N PHE A 98 4.15 4.78 -4.72
CA PHE A 98 4.39 5.29 -3.37
C PHE A 98 5.40 4.45 -2.55
N MET A 99 5.54 3.17 -2.88
CA MET A 99 6.54 2.29 -2.25
C MET A 99 7.93 2.62 -2.75
N ALA A 100 8.06 2.82 -4.07
CA ALA A 100 9.30 3.24 -4.69
C ALA A 100 9.73 4.63 -4.23
N GLU A 101 8.81 5.60 -4.11
CA GLU A 101 9.08 6.90 -3.47
C GLU A 101 9.61 6.75 -2.04
N SER A 102 8.99 5.86 -1.26
CA SER A 102 9.43 5.63 0.13
C SER A 102 10.82 5.01 0.21
N ALA A 103 11.16 4.15 -0.76
CA ALA A 103 12.51 3.60 -0.89
C ALA A 103 13.51 4.70 -1.29
N ASP A 104 13.15 5.57 -2.25
CA ASP A 104 13.99 6.68 -2.68
C ASP A 104 14.32 7.65 -1.52
N ILE A 105 13.30 8.03 -0.73
CA ILE A 105 13.46 8.89 0.45
C ILE A 105 14.42 8.29 1.51
N LEU A 106 14.45 6.97 1.63
CA LEU A 106 15.23 6.28 2.67
C LEU A 106 16.60 5.79 2.19
N THR A 107 16.82 5.69 0.89
CA THR A 107 18.11 5.26 0.31
C THR A 107 19.14 6.41 0.28
N GLY A 108 20.36 6.06 -0.07
CA GLY A 108 21.46 7.03 -0.18
C GLY A 108 21.50 7.71 -1.56
N PRO A 109 22.22 8.84 -1.68
CA PRO A 109 22.25 9.64 -2.91
C PRO A 109 22.90 8.93 -4.11
N ASP A 110 23.69 7.89 -3.87
CA ASP A 110 24.34 7.11 -4.94
C ASP A 110 23.46 5.93 -5.40
N GLN A 111 22.30 5.72 -4.80
CA GLN A 111 21.35 4.67 -5.15
C GLN A 111 20.25 5.23 -6.04
N ARG A 112 19.78 4.42 -6.96
CA ARG A 112 18.70 4.77 -7.91
C ARG A 112 17.58 3.76 -7.78
N VAL A 113 16.40 4.26 -7.44
CA VAL A 113 15.19 3.44 -7.33
C VAL A 113 14.49 3.38 -8.67
N ILE A 114 14.26 2.17 -9.15
CA ILE A 114 13.65 1.88 -10.45
C ILE A 114 12.29 1.20 -10.22
N LEU A 115 11.23 1.80 -10.76
CA LEU A 115 9.92 1.19 -10.82
C LEU A 115 9.69 0.64 -12.24
N PRO A 116 9.63 -0.67 -12.46
CA PRO A 116 9.63 -1.22 -13.83
C PRO A 116 8.53 -0.68 -14.75
N ASP A 117 7.36 -0.31 -14.19
CA ASP A 117 6.31 0.45 -14.89
C ASP A 117 5.92 1.67 -14.03
N LEU A 118 6.23 2.88 -14.52
CA LEU A 118 5.91 4.14 -13.81
C LEU A 118 4.40 4.35 -13.60
N ALA A 119 3.55 3.73 -14.43
CA ALA A 119 2.10 3.78 -14.27
C ALA A 119 1.55 2.77 -13.24
N ALA A 120 2.43 2.02 -12.54
CA ALA A 120 2.06 1.17 -11.42
C ALA A 120 1.76 2.02 -10.17
N GLY A 121 0.63 2.73 -10.17
CA GLY A 121 0.15 3.59 -9.09
C GLY A 121 -0.64 2.85 -8.00
N CYS A 122 -1.29 3.61 -7.13
CA CYS A 122 -2.20 3.10 -6.12
C CYS A 122 -3.42 4.02 -6.00
N SER A 123 -4.59 3.53 -6.41
CA SER A 123 -5.83 4.33 -6.38
C SER A 123 -6.16 4.91 -5.00
N MET A 124 -5.80 4.23 -3.92
CA MET A 124 -5.99 4.75 -2.57
C MET A 124 -5.03 5.90 -2.26
N ALA A 125 -3.75 5.76 -2.63
CA ALA A 125 -2.77 6.84 -2.46
C ALA A 125 -3.22 8.11 -3.20
N ASP A 126 -3.79 7.95 -4.40
CA ASP A 126 -4.27 9.04 -5.25
C ASP A 126 -5.57 9.70 -4.75
N MET A 127 -6.26 9.09 -3.78
CA MET A 127 -7.46 9.68 -3.16
C MET A 127 -7.17 10.84 -2.20
N ALA A 128 -5.92 11.00 -1.76
CA ALA A 128 -5.49 12.12 -0.93
C ALA A 128 -4.44 12.95 -1.69
N ARG A 129 -4.88 14.03 -2.34
CA ARG A 129 -3.99 14.96 -3.04
C ARG A 129 -3.55 16.08 -2.10
N LEU A 130 -2.29 16.52 -2.22
CA LEU A 130 -1.73 17.53 -1.32
C LEU A 130 -2.61 18.77 -1.19
N ALA A 131 -3.03 19.38 -2.31
CA ALA A 131 -3.87 20.57 -2.27
C ALA A 131 -5.19 20.36 -1.51
N GLN A 132 -5.84 19.20 -1.69
CA GLN A 132 -7.07 18.87 -0.97
C GLN A 132 -6.83 18.62 0.53
N VAL A 133 -5.66 18.08 0.89
CA VAL A 133 -5.27 17.86 2.29
C VAL A 133 -4.94 19.18 2.96
N GLU A 134 -4.29 20.10 2.26
CA GLU A 134 -4.02 21.46 2.74
C GLU A 134 -5.32 22.25 2.92
N ASP A 135 -6.24 22.20 1.95
CA ASP A 135 -7.60 22.79 2.09
C ASP A 135 -8.33 22.21 3.31
N ALA A 136 -8.25 20.91 3.52
CA ALA A 136 -8.86 20.27 4.70
C ALA A 136 -8.20 20.74 6.00
N TRP A 137 -6.89 20.93 6.00
CA TRP A 137 -6.16 21.42 7.16
C TRP A 137 -6.56 22.86 7.52
N ASP A 138 -6.81 23.70 6.52
CA ASP A 138 -7.36 25.05 6.73
C ASP A 138 -8.77 25.01 7.32
N VAL A 139 -9.61 24.06 6.89
CA VAL A 139 -10.93 23.83 7.51
C VAL A 139 -10.81 23.42 8.97
N LEU A 140 -9.83 22.59 9.32
CA LEU A 140 -9.54 22.21 10.70
C LEU A 140 -9.04 23.40 11.52
N ALA A 141 -8.22 24.27 10.94
CA ALA A 141 -7.76 25.51 11.56
C ALA A 141 -8.94 26.48 11.82
N ASP A 142 -9.82 26.65 10.85
CA ASP A 142 -11.03 27.47 10.98
C ASP A 142 -12.02 26.92 12.04
N ALA A 143 -12.04 25.61 12.24
CA ALA A 143 -12.79 24.97 13.31
C ALA A 143 -12.10 25.12 14.69
N GLY A 144 -10.85 25.58 14.72
CA GLY A 144 -10.04 25.77 15.94
C GLY A 144 -9.50 24.45 16.48
N VAL A 145 -9.25 23.44 15.62
CA VAL A 145 -8.78 22.12 16.05
C VAL A 145 -7.43 21.71 15.47
N ALA A 146 -6.92 22.40 14.43
CA ALA A 146 -5.68 22.00 13.76
C ALA A 146 -4.47 21.89 14.72
N GLU A 147 -4.28 22.86 15.64
CA GLU A 147 -3.18 22.87 16.61
C GLU A 147 -3.20 21.67 17.57
N LYS A 148 -4.34 21.01 17.72
CA LYS A 148 -4.55 19.85 18.57
C LYS A 148 -4.64 18.53 17.80
N THR A 149 -4.50 18.62 16.48
CA THR A 149 -4.65 17.48 15.57
C THR A 149 -3.29 17.04 15.03
N VAL A 150 -3.00 15.76 15.16
CA VAL A 150 -1.79 15.15 14.58
C VAL A 150 -2.16 14.49 13.26
N PRO A 151 -1.58 14.89 12.12
CA PRO A 151 -1.80 14.19 10.87
C PRO A 151 -1.02 12.88 10.87
N VAL A 152 -1.72 11.79 10.58
CA VAL A 152 -1.16 10.46 10.44
C VAL A 152 -1.46 9.97 9.04
N THR A 153 -0.43 9.59 8.30
CA THR A 153 -0.66 9.00 6.98
C THR A 153 -0.24 7.54 6.93
N TYR A 154 -1.11 6.74 6.32
CA TYR A 154 -0.75 5.38 5.97
C TYR A 154 0.38 5.39 4.92
N MET A 155 1.26 4.40 4.95
CA MET A 155 2.36 4.23 4.01
C MET A 155 1.89 4.35 2.54
N ASN A 156 0.66 3.90 2.26
CA ASN A 156 -0.01 3.96 0.98
C ASN A 156 -0.52 5.38 0.68
N SER A 157 0.41 6.32 0.57
CA SER A 157 0.22 7.72 0.23
C SER A 157 1.43 8.23 -0.55
N SER A 158 1.30 9.31 -1.33
CA SER A 158 2.40 9.91 -2.06
C SER A 158 3.47 10.52 -1.12
N ALA A 159 4.65 10.79 -1.65
CA ALA A 159 5.72 11.49 -0.94
C ALA A 159 5.25 12.85 -0.41
N ASP A 160 4.42 13.58 -1.18
CA ASP A 160 3.85 14.88 -0.79
C ASP A 160 3.02 14.81 0.48
N ILE A 161 2.19 13.78 0.63
CA ILE A 161 1.35 13.57 1.82
C ILE A 161 2.22 13.18 3.03
N LYS A 162 3.25 12.37 2.82
CA LYS A 162 4.24 12.08 3.86
C LYS A 162 4.98 13.35 4.29
N ALA A 163 5.33 14.20 3.32
CA ALA A 163 5.97 15.49 3.58
C ALA A 163 5.03 16.46 4.33
N PHE A 164 3.74 16.52 3.96
CA PHE A 164 2.74 17.26 4.71
C PHE A 164 2.70 16.82 6.18
N CYS A 165 2.63 15.52 6.44
CA CYS A 165 2.69 14.99 7.80
C CYS A 165 4.00 15.39 8.50
N GLY A 166 5.13 15.30 7.80
CA GLY A 166 6.43 15.68 8.34
C GLY A 166 6.49 17.12 8.82
N ARG A 167 6.01 18.05 7.99
CA ARG A 167 5.96 19.50 8.28
C ARG A 167 5.01 19.86 9.44
N ASN A 168 3.93 19.09 9.60
CA ASN A 168 2.89 19.34 10.60
C ASN A 168 3.03 18.46 11.86
N GLY A 169 4.23 17.98 12.17
CA GLY A 169 4.48 17.18 13.37
C GLY A 169 3.87 15.77 13.34
N GLY A 170 3.39 15.33 12.19
CA GLY A 170 2.74 14.04 11.99
C GLY A 170 3.71 12.89 11.70
N VAL A 171 3.15 11.73 11.38
CA VAL A 171 3.87 10.48 11.29
C VAL A 171 3.28 9.59 10.18
N VAL A 172 4.09 8.67 9.67
CA VAL A 172 3.63 7.58 8.78
C VAL A 172 3.25 6.37 9.63
N CYS A 173 2.28 5.58 9.18
CA CYS A 173 1.99 4.26 9.75
C CYS A 173 1.90 3.19 8.66
N THR A 174 1.91 1.94 9.09
CA THR A 174 1.58 0.75 8.28
C THR A 174 0.41 0.00 8.92
N SER A 175 -0.15 -0.99 8.22
CA SER A 175 -1.19 -1.83 8.80
C SER A 175 -0.71 -2.64 10.01
N SER A 176 0.59 -2.90 10.11
CA SER A 176 1.18 -3.64 11.24
C SER A 176 1.42 -2.79 12.49
N ASN A 177 1.64 -1.48 12.33
CA ASN A 177 1.97 -0.60 13.46
C ASN A 177 0.96 0.53 13.72
N ALA A 178 -0.19 0.55 13.00
CA ALA A 178 -1.17 1.62 13.09
C ALA A 178 -1.64 1.90 14.52
N LYS A 179 -1.88 0.86 15.33
CA LYS A 179 -2.23 1.01 16.75
C LYS A 179 -1.22 1.86 17.51
N ARG A 180 0.05 1.46 17.46
CA ARG A 180 1.15 2.13 18.16
C ARG A 180 1.37 3.55 17.68
N VAL A 181 1.23 3.77 16.37
CA VAL A 181 1.33 5.10 15.79
C VAL A 181 0.21 6.00 16.27
N LEU A 182 -1.03 5.51 16.34
CA LEU A 182 -2.15 6.27 16.87
C LEU A 182 -1.98 6.54 18.38
N GLU A 183 -1.52 5.58 19.16
CA GLU A 183 -1.18 5.77 20.58
C GLU A 183 -0.13 6.88 20.77
N TRP A 184 0.90 6.89 19.92
CA TRP A 184 1.90 7.96 19.90
C TRP A 184 1.27 9.30 19.50
N ALA A 185 0.44 9.34 18.47
CA ALA A 185 -0.20 10.58 18.00
C ALA A 185 -1.07 11.22 19.09
N TYR A 186 -1.78 10.42 19.89
CA TYR A 186 -2.55 10.92 21.04
C TYR A 186 -1.69 11.38 22.22
N GLN A 187 -0.42 11.07 22.26
CA GLN A 187 0.53 11.69 23.22
C GLN A 187 1.01 13.07 22.72
N GLN A 188 0.90 13.34 21.41
CA GLN A 188 1.29 14.61 20.81
C GLN A 188 0.12 15.59 20.65
N GLY A 189 -1.11 15.08 20.53
CA GLY A 189 -2.30 15.89 20.32
C GLY A 189 -3.57 15.24 20.85
N GLU A 190 -4.68 15.95 20.75
CA GLU A 190 -5.99 15.48 21.23
C GLU A 190 -6.76 14.73 20.13
N LYS A 191 -6.38 14.91 18.88
CA LYS A 191 -7.08 14.40 17.69
C LYS A 191 -6.10 13.84 16.68
N VAL A 192 -6.60 12.96 15.83
CA VAL A 192 -5.88 12.42 14.69
C VAL A 192 -6.60 12.78 13.39
N PHE A 193 -5.86 13.27 12.40
CA PHE A 193 -6.30 13.35 11.01
C PHE A 193 -5.64 12.22 10.23
N PHE A 194 -6.40 11.18 9.92
CA PHE A 194 -5.90 9.95 9.33
C PHE A 194 -6.10 9.92 7.82
N LEU A 195 -5.01 9.73 7.08
CA LEU A 195 -4.91 9.75 5.62
C LEU A 195 -4.36 8.41 5.10
N PRO A 196 -4.64 7.99 3.88
CA PRO A 196 -5.84 8.28 3.12
C PRO A 196 -6.98 7.28 3.39
N ASP A 197 -6.74 6.16 4.11
CA ASP A 197 -7.67 5.05 4.28
C ASP A 197 -8.59 5.21 5.50
N GLN A 198 -9.90 5.38 5.25
CA GLN A 198 -10.87 5.50 6.34
C GLN A 198 -11.06 4.20 7.14
N HIS A 199 -10.87 3.05 6.49
CA HIS A 199 -11.14 1.76 7.13
C HIS A 199 -10.03 1.36 8.08
N LEU A 200 -8.77 1.44 7.65
CA LEU A 200 -7.62 1.19 8.53
C LEU A 200 -7.66 2.11 9.75
N GLY A 201 -7.89 3.40 9.55
CA GLY A 201 -7.96 4.37 10.65
C GLY A 201 -9.09 4.06 11.63
N ARG A 202 -10.31 3.81 11.11
CA ARG A 202 -11.48 3.45 11.92
C ARG A 202 -11.28 2.15 12.67
N ASN A 203 -10.90 1.08 11.96
CA ASN A 203 -10.75 -0.24 12.55
C ASN A 203 -9.67 -0.25 13.64
N THR A 204 -8.58 0.49 13.44
CA THR A 204 -7.56 0.67 14.48
C THR A 204 -8.09 1.43 15.68
N ALA A 205 -8.75 2.56 15.47
CA ALA A 205 -9.28 3.39 16.55
C ALA A 205 -10.35 2.66 17.38
N VAL A 206 -11.33 2.05 16.72
CA VAL A 206 -12.46 1.41 17.39
C VAL A 206 -12.05 0.07 18.01
N LEU A 207 -11.42 -0.82 17.23
CA LEU A 207 -11.20 -2.20 17.68
C LEU A 207 -9.94 -2.37 18.53
N GLN A 208 -8.92 -1.52 18.33
CA GLN A 208 -7.66 -1.67 19.02
C GLN A 208 -7.41 -0.63 20.11
N LEU A 209 -8.01 0.57 19.99
CA LEU A 209 -7.89 1.64 20.99
C LEU A 209 -9.14 1.83 21.82
N GLY A 210 -10.26 1.19 21.45
CA GLY A 210 -11.51 1.22 22.22
C GLY A 210 -12.30 2.53 22.10
N TYR A 211 -12.11 3.27 21.00
CA TYR A 211 -12.95 4.42 20.71
C TYR A 211 -14.33 3.99 20.19
N GLU A 212 -15.33 4.85 20.40
CA GLU A 212 -16.66 4.63 19.86
C GLU A 212 -16.69 4.99 18.36
N LEU A 213 -17.64 4.42 17.62
CA LEU A 213 -17.81 4.77 16.19
C LEU A 213 -18.10 6.26 16.00
N ASP A 214 -18.83 6.88 16.93
CA ASP A 214 -19.17 8.32 16.90
C ASP A 214 -17.95 9.22 17.18
N ASP A 215 -16.87 8.69 17.74
CA ASP A 215 -15.59 9.38 17.86
C ASP A 215 -14.89 9.57 16.50
N CYS A 216 -15.30 8.81 15.47
CA CYS A 216 -14.74 8.79 14.13
C CYS A 216 -15.66 9.50 13.14
N VAL A 217 -15.19 10.58 12.53
CA VAL A 217 -15.90 11.27 11.44
C VAL A 217 -15.16 11.10 10.12
N VAL A 218 -15.90 11.05 9.01
CA VAL A 218 -15.31 10.90 7.67
C VAL A 218 -15.33 12.25 6.94
N TYR A 219 -14.16 12.76 6.60
CA TYR A 219 -13.98 13.96 5.79
C TYR A 219 -13.99 13.60 4.30
N ASP A 220 -15.00 14.08 3.56
CA ASP A 220 -15.11 13.92 2.10
C ASP A 220 -14.57 15.17 1.39
N PRO A 221 -13.39 15.16 0.77
CA PRO A 221 -12.81 16.35 0.12
C PRO A 221 -13.64 16.89 -1.05
N ARG A 222 -14.66 16.16 -1.52
CA ARG A 222 -15.57 16.59 -2.58
C ARG A 222 -16.76 17.41 -2.06
N GLN A 223 -16.87 17.55 -0.74
CA GLN A 223 -17.95 18.30 -0.10
C GLN A 223 -17.39 19.53 0.63
N PRO A 224 -18.14 20.63 0.67
CA PRO A 224 -17.76 21.79 1.46
C PRO A 224 -17.48 21.40 2.92
N ASN A 225 -16.34 21.82 3.46
CA ASN A 225 -15.88 21.48 4.81
C ASN A 225 -15.84 19.97 5.08
N GLY A 226 -15.59 19.15 4.05
CA GLY A 226 -15.59 17.70 4.19
C GLY A 226 -16.97 17.08 4.43
N GLY A 227 -18.06 17.82 4.24
CA GLY A 227 -19.42 17.42 4.60
C GLY A 227 -19.71 17.47 6.11
N LEU A 228 -18.82 18.08 6.89
CA LEU A 228 -18.88 18.11 8.36
C LEU A 228 -19.16 19.52 8.88
N THR A 229 -19.84 19.58 10.01
CA THR A 229 -20.00 20.83 10.76
C THR A 229 -18.77 21.10 11.62
N ARG A 230 -18.54 22.38 11.97
CA ARG A 230 -17.48 22.74 12.93
C ARG A 230 -17.62 22.02 14.26
N GLN A 231 -18.85 21.73 14.69
CA GLN A 231 -19.07 21.02 15.95
C GLN A 231 -18.63 19.55 15.84
N GLN A 232 -18.99 18.86 14.75
CA GLN A 232 -18.53 17.48 14.52
C GLN A 232 -17.01 17.38 14.48
N LEU A 233 -16.30 18.35 13.85
CA LEU A 233 -14.85 18.41 13.84
C LEU A 233 -14.27 18.63 15.25
N ARG A 234 -14.94 19.42 16.11
CA ARG A 234 -14.53 19.65 17.48
C ARG A 234 -14.74 18.43 18.38
N ASP A 235 -15.83 17.69 18.19
CA ASP A 235 -16.20 16.56 19.03
C ASP A 235 -15.44 15.29 18.63
N ALA A 236 -15.13 15.12 17.34
CA ALA A 236 -14.41 13.96 16.83
C ALA A 236 -13.03 13.80 17.48
N LYS A 237 -12.64 12.57 17.72
CA LYS A 237 -11.27 12.18 18.10
C LYS A 237 -10.46 11.78 16.89
N VAL A 238 -11.10 11.13 15.91
CA VAL A 238 -10.48 10.70 14.66
C VAL A 238 -11.21 11.30 13.48
N ILE A 239 -10.50 12.06 12.66
CA ILE A 239 -10.99 12.61 11.40
C ILE A 239 -10.38 11.76 10.30
N LEU A 240 -11.20 10.99 9.64
CA LEU A 240 -10.79 10.01 8.62
C LEU A 240 -10.96 10.61 7.23
N TRP A 241 -9.92 10.57 6.41
CA TRP A 241 -10.04 10.88 4.99
C TRP A 241 -10.91 9.85 4.28
N ARG A 242 -11.79 10.27 3.38
CA ARG A 242 -12.70 9.38 2.64
C ARG A 242 -11.97 8.66 1.49
N GLY A 243 -10.94 7.90 1.79
CA GLY A 243 -10.28 7.00 0.86
C GLY A 243 -10.45 5.54 1.29
N HIS A 244 -10.12 4.62 0.41
CA HIS A 244 -10.22 3.19 0.65
C HIS A 244 -9.41 2.39 -0.38
N CYS A 245 -9.00 1.19 -0.02
CA CYS A 245 -8.40 0.26 -0.96
C CYS A 245 -9.48 -0.34 -1.89
N SER A 246 -9.24 -0.33 -3.20
CA SER A 246 -10.17 -0.89 -4.18
C SER A 246 -10.30 -2.42 -4.10
N VAL A 247 -9.32 -3.11 -3.54
CA VAL A 247 -9.35 -4.56 -3.31
C VAL A 247 -10.11 -4.85 -2.02
N HIS A 248 -9.65 -4.32 -0.89
CA HIS A 248 -10.22 -4.63 0.42
C HIS A 248 -11.63 -4.07 0.62
N GLY A 249 -11.95 -2.95 -0.02
CA GLY A 249 -13.29 -2.36 0.01
C GLY A 249 -14.37 -3.14 -0.73
N ARG A 250 -14.00 -4.20 -1.47
CA ARG A 250 -14.97 -5.07 -2.17
C ARG A 250 -15.50 -6.20 -1.31
N PHE A 251 -14.77 -6.60 -0.28
CA PHE A 251 -15.27 -7.63 0.62
C PHE A 251 -16.50 -7.12 1.36
N THR A 252 -17.52 -7.99 1.44
CA THR A 252 -18.80 -7.65 2.06
C THR A 252 -19.08 -8.53 3.27
N PRO A 253 -19.89 -8.05 4.23
CA PRO A 253 -20.33 -8.88 5.36
C PRO A 253 -21.07 -10.15 4.91
N GLU A 254 -21.80 -10.08 3.79
CA GLU A 254 -22.52 -11.21 3.21
C GLU A 254 -21.55 -12.28 2.69
N ALA A 255 -20.41 -11.89 2.12
CA ALA A 255 -19.38 -12.82 1.67
C ALA A 255 -18.81 -13.65 2.85
N VAL A 256 -18.69 -13.05 4.04
CA VAL A 256 -18.28 -13.77 5.26
C VAL A 256 -19.36 -14.81 5.66
N ASP A 257 -20.63 -14.40 5.67
CA ASP A 257 -21.73 -15.32 6.01
C ASP A 257 -21.85 -16.48 4.99
N GLU A 258 -21.71 -16.19 3.71
CA GLU A 258 -21.68 -17.21 2.65
C GLU A 258 -20.49 -18.16 2.77
N ALA A 259 -19.31 -17.65 3.10
CA ALA A 259 -18.13 -18.47 3.34
C ALA A 259 -18.34 -19.45 4.48
N ARG A 260 -18.90 -18.99 5.60
CA ARG A 260 -19.23 -19.84 6.77
C ARG A 260 -20.31 -20.86 6.46
N ALA A 261 -21.32 -20.48 5.68
CA ALA A 261 -22.37 -21.42 5.25
C ALA A 261 -21.83 -22.50 4.32
N ARG A 262 -20.89 -22.14 3.43
CA ARG A 262 -20.32 -23.06 2.44
C ARG A 262 -19.28 -24.00 3.03
N ILE A 263 -18.47 -23.52 3.98
CA ILE A 263 -17.31 -24.23 4.54
C ILE A 263 -17.50 -24.32 6.07
N PRO A 264 -18.13 -25.38 6.58
CA PRO A 264 -18.28 -25.55 8.03
C PRO A 264 -16.95 -25.59 8.75
N GLY A 265 -16.83 -24.81 9.83
CA GLY A 265 -15.61 -24.71 10.65
C GLY A 265 -14.51 -23.87 10.03
N VAL A 266 -14.79 -23.06 9.00
CA VAL A 266 -13.84 -22.15 8.40
C VAL A 266 -13.49 -21.00 9.35
N GLN A 267 -12.23 -20.62 9.36
CA GLN A 267 -11.75 -19.39 9.98
C GLN A 267 -11.64 -18.28 8.92
N VAL A 268 -12.13 -17.10 9.25
CA VAL A 268 -12.11 -15.92 8.37
C VAL A 268 -11.05 -14.96 8.87
N LEU A 269 -10.03 -14.74 8.02
CA LEU A 269 -8.89 -13.88 8.29
C LEU A 269 -8.87 -12.72 7.29
N VAL A 270 -8.94 -11.47 7.75
CA VAL A 270 -9.07 -10.30 6.87
C VAL A 270 -8.03 -9.22 7.18
N HIS A 271 -7.72 -8.44 6.15
CA HIS A 271 -6.87 -7.27 6.29
C HIS A 271 -7.65 -6.09 6.93
N PRO A 272 -7.02 -5.25 7.77
CA PRO A 272 -7.70 -4.15 8.47
C PRO A 272 -8.19 -3.00 7.55
N GLU A 273 -7.82 -2.98 6.27
CA GLU A 273 -8.39 -2.09 5.26
C GLU A 273 -9.79 -2.54 4.76
N CYS A 274 -10.28 -3.70 5.18
CA CYS A 274 -11.64 -4.13 4.90
C CYS A 274 -12.65 -3.23 5.60
N GLN A 275 -13.85 -3.15 5.05
CA GLN A 275 -14.96 -2.42 5.65
C GLN A 275 -15.17 -2.86 7.10
N HIS A 276 -15.56 -1.93 7.97
CA HIS A 276 -15.71 -2.18 9.40
C HIS A 276 -16.64 -3.36 9.71
N GLU A 277 -17.74 -3.47 8.96
CA GLU A 277 -18.72 -4.52 9.09
C GLU A 277 -18.17 -5.91 8.71
N VAL A 278 -17.23 -5.97 7.77
CA VAL A 278 -16.50 -7.20 7.40
C VAL A 278 -15.56 -7.61 8.52
N VAL A 279 -14.82 -6.63 9.03
CA VAL A 279 -13.84 -6.85 10.10
C VAL A 279 -14.52 -7.34 11.38
N LEU A 280 -15.71 -6.80 11.71
CA LEU A 280 -16.50 -7.26 12.86
C LEU A 280 -16.99 -8.72 12.76
N LYS A 281 -17.08 -9.26 11.54
CA LYS A 281 -17.48 -10.65 11.30
C LYS A 281 -16.30 -11.61 11.16
N ALA A 282 -15.08 -11.11 11.00
CA ALA A 282 -13.89 -11.94 10.87
C ALA A 282 -13.50 -12.57 12.22
N ASP A 283 -12.82 -13.72 12.15
CA ASP A 283 -12.25 -14.38 13.34
C ASP A 283 -10.90 -13.76 13.70
N LEU A 284 -10.12 -13.37 12.69
CA LEU A 284 -8.82 -12.74 12.85
C LEU A 284 -8.66 -11.55 11.90
N ILE A 285 -7.93 -10.55 12.36
CA ILE A 285 -7.67 -9.32 11.63
C ILE A 285 -6.17 -9.02 11.75
N GLY A 286 -5.52 -8.79 10.63
CA GLY A 286 -4.10 -8.42 10.67
C GLY A 286 -3.52 -7.96 9.35
N SER A 287 -2.31 -7.40 9.45
CA SER A 287 -1.52 -6.96 8.30
C SER A 287 -1.20 -8.12 7.36
N THR A 288 -0.65 -7.81 6.19
CA THR A 288 -0.16 -8.82 5.24
C THR A 288 0.80 -9.81 5.90
N GLU A 289 1.74 -9.32 6.69
CA GLU A 289 2.70 -10.16 7.41
C GLU A 289 2.01 -11.05 8.45
N PHE A 290 1.06 -10.49 9.22
CA PHE A 290 0.27 -11.27 10.17
C PHE A 290 -0.53 -12.38 9.49
N ILE A 291 -1.09 -12.13 8.30
CA ILE A 291 -1.80 -13.13 7.50
C ILE A 291 -0.86 -14.27 7.12
N ILE A 292 0.34 -13.94 6.63
CA ILE A 292 1.35 -14.94 6.24
C ILE A 292 1.74 -15.78 7.45
N GLN A 293 2.15 -15.17 8.54
CA GLN A 293 2.57 -15.87 9.77
C GLN A 293 1.46 -16.74 10.37
N THR A 294 0.21 -16.26 10.30
CA THR A 294 -0.95 -17.04 10.78
C THR A 294 -1.13 -18.32 9.97
N ILE A 295 -1.00 -18.23 8.64
CA ILE A 295 -1.15 -19.41 7.76
C ILE A 295 0.05 -20.35 7.89
N GLU A 296 1.27 -19.81 7.99
CA GLU A 296 2.48 -20.62 8.21
C GLU A 296 2.46 -21.40 9.55
N ALA A 297 1.80 -20.83 10.56
CA ALA A 297 1.65 -21.46 11.88
C ALA A 297 0.38 -22.32 12.01
N ALA A 298 -0.45 -22.40 10.98
CA ALA A 298 -1.73 -23.10 11.03
C ALA A 298 -1.56 -24.61 11.06
N GLU A 299 -2.40 -25.31 11.84
CA GLU A 299 -2.38 -26.77 11.90
C GLU A 299 -2.91 -27.41 10.61
N PRO A 300 -2.27 -28.48 10.12
CA PRO A 300 -2.75 -29.23 8.95
C PRO A 300 -4.24 -29.62 9.04
N GLY A 301 -4.97 -29.47 7.93
CA GLY A 301 -6.40 -29.76 7.84
C GLY A 301 -7.31 -28.63 8.30
N THR A 302 -6.76 -27.51 8.77
CA THR A 302 -7.56 -26.32 9.09
C THR A 302 -8.04 -25.62 7.80
N LYS A 303 -9.15 -24.90 7.91
CA LYS A 303 -9.84 -24.26 6.79
C LYS A 303 -9.82 -22.75 6.97
N TRP A 304 -9.38 -22.06 5.92
CA TRP A 304 -9.20 -20.62 5.93
C TRP A 304 -9.87 -19.94 4.75
N VAL A 305 -10.58 -18.87 5.02
CA VAL A 305 -11.04 -17.90 4.02
C VAL A 305 -10.35 -16.58 4.29
N ILE A 306 -9.63 -16.08 3.28
CA ILE A 306 -8.75 -14.92 3.45
C ILE A 306 -9.26 -13.74 2.63
N GLY A 307 -9.48 -12.61 3.31
CA GLY A 307 -9.88 -11.33 2.72
C GLY A 307 -8.69 -10.37 2.58
N THR A 308 -7.82 -10.64 1.59
CA THR A 308 -6.73 -9.76 1.16
C THR A 308 -6.47 -9.93 -0.35
N GLU A 309 -5.35 -9.46 -0.88
CA GLU A 309 -5.02 -9.50 -2.31
C GLU A 309 -4.85 -10.94 -2.82
N LEU A 310 -5.38 -11.20 -4.01
CA LEU A 310 -5.55 -12.55 -4.59
C LEU A 310 -4.22 -13.28 -4.82
N ASN A 311 -3.18 -12.60 -5.36
CA ASN A 311 -1.89 -13.26 -5.65
C ASN A 311 -1.25 -13.82 -4.37
N LEU A 312 -1.38 -13.09 -3.26
CA LEU A 312 -0.92 -13.59 -1.97
C LEU A 312 -1.73 -14.81 -1.53
N VAL A 313 -3.07 -14.74 -1.59
CA VAL A 313 -3.92 -15.87 -1.16
C VAL A 313 -3.65 -17.13 -2.00
N GLN A 314 -3.49 -16.99 -3.31
CA GLN A 314 -3.14 -18.09 -4.20
C GLN A 314 -1.77 -18.68 -3.88
N ARG A 315 -0.79 -17.84 -3.58
CA ARG A 315 0.56 -18.29 -3.19
C ARG A 315 0.53 -19.03 -1.87
N LEU A 316 -0.19 -18.54 -0.88
CA LEU A 316 -0.38 -19.25 0.39
C LEU A 316 -1.04 -20.61 0.19
N ALA A 317 -2.12 -20.69 -0.59
CA ALA A 317 -2.79 -21.95 -0.92
C ALA A 317 -1.86 -22.95 -1.64
N LYS A 318 -1.02 -22.47 -2.54
CA LYS A 318 -0.04 -23.28 -3.28
C LYS A 318 1.08 -23.81 -2.38
N ASN A 319 1.54 -22.97 -1.44
CA ASN A 319 2.66 -23.31 -0.55
C ASN A 319 2.22 -24.20 0.63
N HIS A 320 0.92 -24.16 0.99
CA HIS A 320 0.34 -24.90 2.12
C HIS A 320 -0.77 -25.84 1.66
N PRO A 321 -0.44 -26.88 0.83
CA PRO A 321 -1.44 -27.83 0.33
C PRO A 321 -2.08 -28.69 1.42
N GLU A 322 -1.52 -28.71 2.63
CA GLU A 322 -2.06 -29.36 3.83
C GLU A 322 -3.22 -28.57 4.46
N LEU A 323 -3.45 -27.32 4.04
CA LEU A 323 -4.54 -26.46 4.49
C LEU A 323 -5.60 -26.31 3.41
N GLU A 324 -6.85 -26.04 3.81
CA GLU A 324 -7.91 -25.66 2.88
C GLU A 324 -8.00 -24.11 2.86
N ILE A 325 -7.28 -23.48 1.94
CA ILE A 325 -7.26 -22.00 1.82
C ILE A 325 -8.09 -21.56 0.62
N SER A 326 -8.98 -20.60 0.84
CA SER A 326 -9.77 -19.99 -0.23
C SER A 326 -9.88 -18.47 -0.07
N PHE A 327 -10.18 -17.81 -1.18
CA PHE A 327 -10.39 -16.37 -1.24
C PHE A 327 -11.79 -16.03 -0.72
N LEU A 328 -11.94 -14.91 -0.01
CA LEU A 328 -13.21 -14.52 0.62
C LEU A 328 -14.30 -14.24 -0.42
N GLU A 329 -13.96 -13.54 -1.50
CA GLU A 329 -14.90 -13.22 -2.56
C GLU A 329 -14.93 -14.30 -3.66
N ARG A 330 -16.09 -14.48 -4.30
CA ARG A 330 -16.23 -15.38 -5.47
C ARG A 330 -15.75 -14.73 -6.76
N ILE A 331 -15.83 -13.41 -6.83
CA ILE A 331 -15.37 -12.64 -7.98
C ILE A 331 -13.91 -12.31 -7.76
N VAL A 332 -13.07 -12.75 -8.69
CA VAL A 332 -11.64 -12.50 -8.65
C VAL A 332 -11.35 -11.00 -8.59
N CYS A 333 -10.70 -10.57 -7.55
CA CYS A 333 -10.23 -9.20 -7.38
C CYS A 333 -8.75 -9.20 -7.03
N TYR A 334 -7.94 -8.76 -7.97
CA TYR A 334 -6.51 -8.51 -7.79
C TYR A 334 -6.22 -7.00 -7.85
N CYS A 335 -5.09 -6.59 -7.34
CA CYS A 335 -4.64 -5.22 -7.48
C CYS A 335 -4.15 -4.99 -8.91
N ALA A 336 -4.99 -4.33 -9.74
CA ALA A 336 -4.71 -4.12 -11.15
C ALA A 336 -3.42 -3.30 -11.38
N THR A 337 -3.15 -2.31 -10.53
CA THR A 337 -1.97 -1.46 -10.63
C THR A 337 -0.69 -2.19 -10.21
N MET A 338 -0.76 -3.03 -9.17
CA MET A 338 0.35 -3.90 -8.80
C MET A 338 0.71 -4.88 -9.93
N ASN A 339 -0.32 -5.41 -10.62
CA ASN A 339 -0.15 -6.34 -11.74
C ASN A 339 0.34 -5.69 -13.04
N ARG A 340 0.49 -4.36 -13.10
CA ARG A 340 1.16 -3.68 -14.21
C ARG A 340 2.63 -4.05 -14.30
N ILE A 341 3.28 -4.31 -13.17
CA ILE A 341 4.64 -4.83 -13.17
C ILE A 341 4.57 -6.31 -13.50
N ASP A 342 4.89 -6.61 -14.73
CA ASP A 342 4.97 -7.95 -15.30
C ASP A 342 6.40 -8.27 -15.74
N LEU A 343 6.58 -9.47 -16.28
CA LEU A 343 7.89 -9.94 -16.69
C LEU A 343 8.49 -9.13 -17.84
N PRO A 344 7.75 -8.67 -18.89
CA PRO A 344 8.24 -7.75 -19.89
C PRO A 344 8.85 -6.46 -19.34
N HIS A 345 8.15 -5.80 -18.41
CA HIS A 345 8.64 -4.56 -17.78
C HIS A 345 9.87 -4.79 -16.91
N LEU A 346 9.91 -5.88 -16.17
CA LEU A 346 11.08 -6.24 -15.38
C LEU A 346 12.29 -6.52 -16.27
N VAL A 347 12.12 -7.31 -17.35
CA VAL A 347 13.19 -7.61 -18.32
C VAL A 347 13.72 -6.34 -18.95
N GLN A 348 12.84 -5.47 -19.46
CA GLN A 348 13.22 -4.20 -20.06
C GLN A 348 14.05 -3.35 -19.10
N SER A 349 13.60 -3.21 -17.85
CA SER A 349 14.35 -2.45 -16.84
C SER A 349 15.74 -3.04 -16.60
N LEU A 350 15.83 -4.34 -16.36
CA LEU A 350 17.10 -5.00 -16.07
C LEU A 350 18.07 -4.97 -17.25
N GLU A 351 17.59 -5.19 -18.49
CA GLU A 351 18.45 -5.14 -19.69
C GLU A 351 18.99 -3.73 -19.97
N ASN A 352 18.17 -2.68 -19.76
CA ASN A 352 18.63 -1.31 -19.87
C ASN A 352 19.72 -1.00 -18.82
N LEU A 353 19.54 -1.43 -17.57
CA LEU A 353 20.56 -1.26 -16.53
C LEU A 353 21.88 -1.99 -16.86
N VAL A 354 21.80 -3.18 -17.48
CA VAL A 354 23.01 -3.89 -17.99
C VAL A 354 23.77 -3.06 -19.00
N GLU A 355 23.06 -2.29 -19.83
CA GLU A 355 23.66 -1.42 -20.84
C GLU A 355 24.03 -0.02 -20.29
N GLY A 356 23.87 0.19 -18.98
CA GLY A 356 24.16 1.47 -18.32
C GLY A 356 23.11 2.56 -18.56
N ARG A 357 21.94 2.19 -19.10
CA ARG A 357 20.81 3.11 -19.29
C ARG A 357 19.86 3.00 -18.11
N VAL A 358 19.71 4.08 -17.35
CA VAL A 358 18.74 4.17 -16.27
C VAL A 358 17.38 4.58 -16.86
N VAL A 359 16.40 3.73 -16.71
CA VAL A 359 15.02 3.96 -17.15
C VAL A 359 14.09 3.82 -15.96
N ASN A 360 12.94 4.50 -16.01
CA ASN A 360 11.88 4.41 -14.99
C ASN A 360 12.39 4.70 -13.56
N GLN A 361 13.34 5.64 -13.43
CA GLN A 361 13.83 6.08 -12.13
C GLN A 361 12.74 6.87 -11.40
N ILE A 362 12.61 6.60 -10.11
CA ILE A 362 11.81 7.41 -9.18
C ILE A 362 12.75 8.41 -8.51
N GLU A 363 12.35 9.67 -8.52
CA GLU A 363 13.09 10.76 -7.88
C GLU A 363 12.09 11.64 -7.13
N VAL A 364 12.23 11.71 -5.82
CA VAL A 364 11.47 12.64 -4.99
C VAL A 364 12.26 13.94 -4.88
N ASP A 365 11.60 15.08 -5.08
CA ASP A 365 12.27 16.36 -4.96
C ASP A 365 12.86 16.57 -3.54
N PRO A 366 13.99 17.28 -3.41
CA PRO A 366 14.75 17.34 -2.14
C PRO A 366 13.99 17.99 -0.98
N ASP A 367 13.03 18.87 -1.22
CA ASP A 367 12.25 19.53 -0.16
C ASP A 367 11.15 18.61 0.36
N THR A 368 10.49 17.89 -0.55
CA THR A 368 9.53 16.82 -0.24
C THR A 368 10.23 15.67 0.47
N GLU A 369 11.38 15.19 -0.05
CA GLU A 369 12.19 14.14 0.58
C GLU A 369 12.52 14.49 2.04
N ARG A 370 13.08 15.67 2.29
CA ARG A 370 13.46 16.11 3.63
C ARG A 370 12.30 16.09 4.62
N SER A 371 11.15 16.56 4.19
CA SER A 371 9.95 16.63 5.02
C SER A 371 9.31 15.26 5.23
N ALA A 372 9.21 14.45 4.16
CA ALA A 372 8.68 13.09 4.22
C ALA A 372 9.55 12.17 5.10
N LYS A 373 10.87 12.32 5.01
CA LYS A 373 11.84 11.60 5.83
C LYS A 373 11.61 11.82 7.33
N GLN A 374 11.18 13.02 7.74
CA GLN A 374 10.85 13.29 9.15
C GLN A 374 9.66 12.44 9.62
N ALA A 375 8.61 12.32 8.82
CA ALA A 375 7.43 11.52 9.18
C ALA A 375 7.75 10.01 9.18
N LEU A 376 8.54 9.55 8.22
CA LEU A 376 9.04 8.17 8.16
C LEU A 376 9.97 7.86 9.32
N GLN A 377 10.90 8.75 9.66
CA GLN A 377 11.84 8.57 10.77
C GLN A 377 11.10 8.48 12.11
N ARG A 378 10.09 9.33 12.34
CA ARG A 378 9.26 9.22 13.56
C ARG A 378 8.62 7.85 13.69
N MET A 379 8.13 7.26 12.59
CA MET A 379 7.60 5.90 12.60
C MET A 379 8.67 4.86 12.95
N LEU A 380 9.89 5.01 12.38
CA LEU A 380 11.01 4.11 12.63
C LEU A 380 11.52 4.17 14.08
N ASP A 381 11.47 5.36 14.69
CA ASP A 381 11.94 5.60 16.04
C ASP A 381 10.95 5.14 17.12
N LEU A 382 9.71 4.80 16.73
CA LEU A 382 8.76 4.22 17.67
C LEU A 382 9.27 2.84 18.13
N PRO A 383 9.29 2.58 19.45
CA PRO A 383 9.79 1.31 19.96
C PRO A 383 9.03 0.15 19.33
N GLY A 384 9.75 -0.83 18.77
CA GLY A 384 9.19 -2.06 18.21
C GLY A 384 8.48 -2.88 19.28
N ASP A 385 7.47 -3.65 18.90
CA ASP A 385 7.04 -4.77 19.75
C ASP A 385 8.20 -5.79 19.73
N SER A 386 9.00 -5.79 20.78
CA SER A 386 10.20 -6.62 20.93
C SER A 386 9.91 -8.13 21.06
N ALA A 387 8.76 -8.59 20.61
CA ALA A 387 8.33 -9.97 20.74
C ALA A 387 7.66 -10.59 19.49
N ARG A 388 7.43 -9.85 18.37
CA ARG A 388 6.70 -10.40 17.20
C ARG A 388 6.98 -9.67 15.87
N ASP A 389 8.21 -9.15 15.64
CA ASP A 389 8.64 -8.72 14.31
C ASP A 389 9.26 -9.87 13.52
#